data_4c343e0435b9fe3481daaa61f54c5500
#
_entry.id   4c343e0435b9fe3481daaa61f54c5500
#
_cell.length_a   1.000
_cell.length_b   1.000
_cell.length_c   1.000
_cell.angle_alpha   90.00
_cell.angle_beta   90.00
_cell.angle_gamma   90.00
#
_symmetry.space_group_name_H-M   'P 1'
#
loop_
_entity.id
_entity.type
_entity.pdbx_description
1 polymer ?
#
loop_
_entity_poly.entity_id
_entity_poly.type
_entity_poly.pdbx_seq_one_letter_code
_entity_poly.pdbx_strand_id
1 'polypeptide(L)' 'MKVVIDGAGEIGSHLTKLLVREGNDVTVIDSEKSRLDNLSSAADIEPIEGDPTSIKALGDAQAGKADLFIAVVPYVD' A
#
# COMPACT_ATOMS: atom_id res chain seq x y z
N MET A 1 6.27 -8.02 10.40
CA MET A 1 6.00 -8.83 9.21
C MET A 1 5.91 -7.95 7.97
N LYS A 2 5.97 -8.52 6.82
CA LYS A 2 5.88 -7.77 5.57
C LYS A 2 4.44 -7.70 5.11
N VAL A 3 3.93 -6.46 4.94
CA VAL A 3 2.55 -6.21 4.56
C VAL A 3 2.52 -5.42 3.25
N VAL A 4 1.70 -5.84 2.31
CA VAL A 4 1.44 -5.08 1.10
C VAL A 4 0.01 -4.58 1.15
N ILE A 5 -0.17 -3.26 1.03
CA ILE A 5 -1.48 -2.62 1.01
C ILE A 5 -1.72 -2.07 -0.38
N ASP A 6 -2.81 -2.49 -0.98
CA ASP A 6 -3.20 -2.10 -2.32
C ASP A 6 -4.31 -1.04 -2.21
N GLY A 7 -3.90 0.22 -2.23
CA GLY A 7 -4.79 1.37 -2.08
C GLY A 7 -4.36 2.31 -0.97
N ALA A 8 -4.12 3.58 -1.31
CA ALA A 8 -3.69 4.61 -0.37
C ALA A 8 -4.77 5.68 -0.16
N GLY A 9 -6.03 5.31 -0.31
CA GLY A 9 -7.15 6.18 0.02
C GLY A 9 -7.28 6.35 1.52
N GLU A 10 -8.39 6.87 1.98
CA GLU A 10 -8.57 7.20 3.39
C GLU A 10 -8.39 6.00 4.31
N ILE A 11 -9.04 4.89 3.98
CA ILE A 11 -8.96 3.67 4.80
C ILE A 11 -7.57 3.05 4.72
N GLY A 12 -7.02 2.92 3.51
CA GLY A 12 -5.71 2.33 3.31
C GLY A 12 -4.60 3.11 4.00
N SER A 13 -4.68 4.45 3.96
CA SER A 13 -3.71 5.31 4.64
C SER A 13 -3.79 5.16 6.15
N HIS A 14 -4.98 5.10 6.70
CA HIS A 14 -5.17 4.93 8.13
C HIS A 14 -4.61 3.59 8.61
N LEU A 15 -4.94 2.54 7.88
CA LEU A 15 -4.46 1.19 8.19
C LEU A 15 -2.94 1.10 8.07
N THR A 16 -2.36 1.74 7.04
CA THR A 16 -0.91 1.79 6.84
C THR A 16 -0.21 2.39 8.05
N LYS A 17 -0.72 3.53 8.53
CA LYS A 17 -0.11 4.21 9.68
C LYS A 17 -0.13 3.33 10.93
N LEU A 18 -1.22 2.62 11.14
CA LEU A 18 -1.32 1.69 12.26
C LEU A 18 -0.28 0.57 12.15
N LEU A 19 -0.17 -0.05 10.99
CA LEU A 19 0.73 -1.18 10.78
C LEU A 19 2.20 -0.77 10.88
N VAL A 20 2.55 0.40 10.36
CA VAL A 20 3.91 0.93 10.50
C VAL A 20 4.23 1.19 11.97
N ARG A 21 3.28 1.76 12.69
CA ARG A 21 3.48 2.05 14.13
C ARG A 21 3.72 0.77 14.93
N GLU A 22 3.14 -0.34 14.50
CA GLU A 22 3.33 -1.63 15.15
C GLU A 22 4.60 -2.35 14.73
N GLY A 23 5.43 -1.71 13.90
CA GLY A 23 6.73 -2.25 13.52
C GLY A 23 6.72 -3.12 12.28
N ASN A 24 5.66 -3.08 11.48
CA ASN A 24 5.60 -3.85 10.25
C ASN A 24 6.29 -3.12 9.10
N ASP A 25 6.81 -3.90 8.15
CA ASP A 25 7.38 -3.41 6.92
C ASP A 25 6.25 -3.31 5.89
N VAL A 26 5.85 -2.09 5.53
CA VAL A 26 4.66 -1.85 4.72
C VAL A 26 5.02 -1.27 3.36
N THR A 27 4.53 -1.92 2.32
CA THR A 27 4.58 -1.44 0.94
C THR A 27 3.17 -1.06 0.52
N VAL A 28 3.01 0.10 -0.11
CA VAL A 28 1.69 0.60 -0.52
C VAL A 28 1.67 0.85 -2.02
N ILE A 29 0.67 0.31 -2.69
CA ILE A 29 0.44 0.50 -4.12
C ILE A 29 -0.73 1.44 -4.32
N ASP A 30 -0.57 2.46 -5.16
CA ASP A 30 -1.67 3.33 -5.57
C ASP A 30 -1.37 3.95 -6.92
N SER A 31 -2.39 4.24 -7.69
CA SER A 31 -2.23 4.88 -9.00
C SER A 31 -1.97 6.37 -8.89
N GLU A 32 -2.29 6.99 -7.76
CA GLU A 32 -2.11 8.43 -7.57
C GLU A 32 -0.88 8.73 -6.74
N LYS A 33 0.12 9.31 -7.41
CA LYS A 33 1.38 9.67 -6.77
C LYS A 33 1.18 10.61 -5.59
N SER A 34 0.22 11.53 -5.67
CA SER A 34 -0.02 12.49 -4.59
C SER A 34 -0.44 11.80 -3.29
N ARG A 35 -1.23 10.74 -3.38
CA ARG A 35 -1.61 9.96 -2.20
C ARG A 35 -0.41 9.27 -1.57
N LEU A 36 0.45 8.70 -2.41
CA LEU A 36 1.66 8.04 -1.94
C LEU A 36 2.63 9.03 -1.30
N ASP A 37 2.79 10.21 -1.91
CA ASP A 37 3.67 11.25 -1.37
C ASP A 37 3.19 11.73 0.00
N ASN A 38 1.88 11.95 0.14
CA ASN A 38 1.31 12.36 1.41
C ASN A 38 1.51 11.30 2.48
N LEU A 39 1.29 10.05 2.12
CA LEU A 39 1.43 8.94 3.07
C LEU A 39 2.90 8.73 3.44
N SER A 40 3.82 8.84 2.48
CA SER A 40 5.26 8.69 2.71
C SER A 40 5.79 9.76 3.64
N SER A 41 5.19 10.96 3.64
CA SER A 41 5.61 12.03 4.55
C SER A 41 5.14 11.78 5.98
N ALA A 42 4.13 10.92 6.17
CA ALA A 42 3.53 10.63 7.47
C ALA A 42 3.94 9.28 8.05
N ALA A 43 4.42 8.36 7.24
CA ALA A 43 4.77 7.01 7.66
C ALA A 43 5.92 6.47 6.82
N ASP A 44 6.75 5.64 7.42
CA ASP A 44 7.88 5.03 6.72
C ASP A 44 7.39 3.82 5.92
N ILE A 45 7.11 4.05 4.66
CA ILE A 45 6.57 3.03 3.75
C ILE A 45 7.41 2.95 2.49
N GLU A 46 7.24 1.87 1.74
CA GLU A 46 7.73 1.76 0.38
C GLU A 46 6.57 2.04 -0.57
N PRO A 47 6.58 3.19 -1.28
CA PRO A 47 5.51 3.52 -2.21
C PRO A 47 5.76 2.90 -3.58
N ILE A 48 4.72 2.34 -4.17
CA ILE A 48 4.75 1.83 -5.54
C ILE A 48 3.62 2.52 -6.31
N GLU A 49 3.98 3.36 -7.26
CA GLU A 49 3.00 4.00 -8.14
C GLU A 49 2.65 3.03 -9.25
N GLY A 50 1.38 2.69 -9.37
CA GLY A 50 0.92 1.79 -10.40
C GLY A 50 -0.54 1.46 -10.24
N ASP A 51 -1.09 0.77 -11.24
CA ASP A 51 -2.46 0.28 -11.19
C ASP A 51 -2.53 -0.86 -10.17
N PRO A 52 -3.39 -0.75 -9.15
CA PRO A 52 -3.53 -1.81 -8.14
C PRO A 52 -3.93 -3.17 -8.71
N THR A 53 -4.51 -3.20 -9.89
CA THR A 53 -4.89 -4.44 -10.56
C THR A 53 -3.78 -4.99 -11.45
N SER A 54 -2.68 -4.25 -11.61
CA SER A 54 -1.59 -4.63 -12.51
C SER A 54 -0.72 -5.73 -11.90
N ILE A 55 -0.50 -6.79 -12.66
CA ILE A 55 0.42 -7.85 -12.27
C ILE A 55 1.84 -7.30 -12.06
N LYS A 56 2.23 -6.33 -12.90
CA LYS A 56 3.54 -5.71 -12.77
C LYS A 56 3.68 -4.95 -11.45
N ALA A 57 2.67 -4.16 -11.08
CA ALA A 57 2.71 -3.42 -9.82
C ALA A 57 2.74 -4.37 -8.61
N LEU A 58 1.97 -5.45 -8.66
CA LEU A 58 1.98 -6.47 -7.61
C LEU A 58 3.34 -7.15 -7.52
N GLY A 59 3.97 -7.43 -8.66
CA GLY A 59 5.31 -8.00 -8.70
C GLY A 59 6.36 -7.04 -8.14
N ASP A 60 6.28 -5.76 -8.51
CA ASP A 60 7.20 -4.73 -8.01
C ASP A 60 7.07 -4.58 -6.49
N ALA A 61 5.87 -4.73 -5.96
CA ALA A 61 5.62 -4.69 -4.52
C ALA A 61 5.99 -5.99 -3.82
N GLN A 62 6.38 -7.02 -4.55
CA GLN A 62 6.70 -8.33 -4.00
C GLN A 62 5.52 -8.94 -3.22
N ALA A 63 4.32 -8.79 -3.77
CA ALA A 63 3.10 -9.26 -3.12
C ALA A 63 3.14 -10.77 -2.82
N GLY A 64 3.78 -11.55 -3.68
CA GLY A 64 3.94 -12.98 -3.47
C GLY A 64 4.83 -13.36 -2.29
N LYS A 65 5.61 -12.42 -1.76
CA LYS A 65 6.48 -12.63 -0.61
C LYS A 65 5.94 -11.96 0.65
N ALA A 66 4.78 -11.33 0.55
CA ALA A 66 4.18 -10.66 1.70
C ALA A 66 3.58 -11.68 2.66
N ASP A 67 3.67 -11.39 3.95
CA ASP A 67 2.98 -12.17 4.98
C ASP A 67 1.49 -11.86 4.98
N LEU A 68 1.14 -10.63 4.59
CA LEU A 68 -0.25 -10.18 4.55
C LEU A 68 -0.43 -9.25 3.35
N PHE A 69 -1.47 -9.49 2.58
CA PHE A 69 -1.84 -8.63 1.45
C PHE A 69 -3.25 -8.11 1.70
N ILE A 70 -3.41 -6.79 1.68
CA ILE A 70 -4.69 -6.14 1.94
C ILE A 70 -5.06 -5.27 0.75
N ALA A 71 -6.18 -5.58 0.10
CA ALA A 71 -6.69 -4.76 -0.99
C ALA A 71 -7.78 -3.84 -0.44
N VAL A 72 -7.52 -2.52 -0.49
CA VAL A 72 -8.43 -1.50 0.01
C VAL A 72 -8.75 -0.54 -1.12
N VAL A 73 -9.25 -1.07 -2.21
CA VAL A 73 -9.61 -0.25 -3.36
C VAL A 73 -11.10 0.05 -3.30
N PRO A 74 -11.53 1.25 -3.70
CA PRO A 74 -12.95 1.56 -3.75
C PRO A 74 -13.66 0.58 -4.67
N TYR A 75 -14.72 -0.03 -4.16
CA TYR A 75 -15.54 -0.91 -4.97
C TYR A 75 -16.62 -0.08 -5.64
N VAL A 76 -16.63 -0.11 -6.95
CA VAL A 76 -17.62 0.61 -7.75
C VAL A 76 -18.38 -0.41 -8.57
N ASP A 77 -19.69 -0.45 -8.39
CA ASP A 77 -20.56 -1.32 -9.17
C ASP A 77 -20.72 -0.78 -10.60
#